data_f4f4f5c94e73bb552070e7918382bf6f
#
_entry.id   f4f4f5c94e73bb552070e7918382bf6f
#
_cell.length_a   1.000
_cell.length_b   1.000
_cell.length_c   1.000
_cell.angle_alpha   90.00
_cell.angle_beta   90.00
_cell.angle_gamma   90.00
#
_symmetry.space_group_name_H-M   'P 1'
#
loop_
_entity.id
_entity.type
_entity.pdbx_description
1 polymer ?
#
loop_
_entity_poly.entity_id
_entity_poly.type
_entity_poly.pdbx_seq_one_letter_code
_entity_poly.pdbx_strand_id
1 'polypeptide(L)'
;MNPWEYALAMTEVAVRNGVELRRNCKVTNAEAIEGGYRLTVPGGTVETRCVINAAGIWADKVHSMVEPANFHIIPTRGEYYLLDKSEGTRVSHVIFQCPNELGKGVLVAPTVHGNLLVGPNAEPVKGND
;
A
#
# COMPACT_ATOMS: atom_id res chain seq x y z
N MET A 1 7.43 3.05 15.28
CA MET A 1 7.97 3.72 14.06
C MET A 1 6.79 4.32 13.32
N ASN A 2 6.88 5.56 12.87
CA ASN A 2 5.87 6.19 12.03
C ASN A 2 6.04 5.69 10.57
N PRO A 3 5.11 4.92 10.01
CA PRO A 3 5.27 4.34 8.68
C PRO A 3 5.30 5.39 7.57
N TRP A 4 4.64 6.53 7.77
CA TRP A 4 4.65 7.64 6.83
C TRP A 4 6.04 8.30 6.74
N GLU A 5 6.64 8.65 7.86
CA GLU A 5 7.99 9.22 7.89
C GLU A 5 9.03 8.24 7.35
N TYR A 6 8.85 6.95 7.63
CA TYR A 6 9.72 5.92 7.08
C TYR A 6 9.67 5.87 5.55
N ALA A 7 8.47 5.90 4.96
CA ALA A 7 8.30 5.90 3.50
C ALA A 7 8.92 7.16 2.86
N LEU A 8 8.75 8.33 3.50
CA LEU A 8 9.37 9.57 3.04
C LEU A 8 10.90 9.49 3.08
N ALA A 9 11.48 9.03 4.20
CA ALA A 9 12.92 8.89 4.36
C ALA A 9 13.53 7.93 3.33
N MET A 10 12.86 6.78 3.07
CA MET A 10 13.31 5.84 2.03
C MET A 10 13.27 6.48 0.64
N THR A 11 12.24 7.26 0.34
CA THR A 11 12.12 7.99 -0.93
C THR A 11 13.22 9.04 -1.07
N GLU A 12 13.51 9.81 -0.03
CA GLU A 12 14.60 10.79 -0.04
C GLU A 12 15.96 10.13 -0.27
N VAL A 13 16.22 9.01 0.39
CA VAL A 13 17.46 8.24 0.18
C VAL A 13 17.56 7.75 -1.26
N ALA A 14 16.48 7.24 -1.83
CA ALA A 14 16.44 6.79 -3.23
C ALA A 14 16.79 7.95 -4.18
N VAL A 15 16.15 9.11 -4.02
CA VAL A 15 16.41 10.30 -4.84
C VAL A 15 17.87 10.78 -4.69
N ARG A 16 18.42 10.80 -3.48
CA ARG A 16 19.84 11.15 -3.24
C ARG A 16 20.81 10.18 -3.92
N ASN A 17 20.38 8.93 -4.13
CA ASN A 17 21.15 7.92 -4.87
C ASN A 17 20.87 7.91 -6.37
N GLY A 18 20.23 8.94 -6.92
CA GLY A 18 20.05 9.13 -8.36
C GLY A 18 18.76 8.53 -8.93
N VAL A 19 17.82 8.09 -8.09
CA VAL A 19 16.51 7.64 -8.56
C VAL A 19 15.69 8.85 -8.99
N GLU A 20 15.14 8.80 -10.20
CA GLU A 20 14.18 9.80 -10.68
C GLU A 20 12.78 9.47 -10.13
N LEU A 21 12.26 10.31 -9.24
CA LEU A 21 10.92 10.21 -8.72
C LEU A 21 9.93 11.00 -9.60
N ARG A 22 9.04 10.30 -10.28
CA ARG A 22 7.96 10.90 -11.08
C ARG A 22 6.64 10.75 -10.35
N ARG A 23 6.12 11.82 -9.76
CA ARG A 23 4.78 11.88 -9.17
C ARG A 23 3.74 12.23 -10.22
N ASN A 24 2.48 11.87 -9.96
CA ASN A 24 1.37 12.09 -10.91
C ASN A 24 1.64 11.49 -12.31
N CYS A 25 2.41 10.40 -12.33
CA CYS A 25 2.87 9.73 -13.52
C CYS A 25 2.32 8.30 -13.56
N LYS A 26 1.02 8.18 -13.81
CA LYS A 26 0.35 6.89 -13.89
C LYS A 26 0.83 6.11 -15.11
N VAL A 27 1.30 4.90 -14.92
CA VAL A 27 1.52 3.95 -16.02
C VAL A 27 0.16 3.48 -16.51
N THR A 28 -0.14 3.70 -17.78
CA THR A 28 -1.43 3.35 -18.41
C THR A 28 -1.35 2.14 -19.29
N ASN A 29 -0.15 1.76 -19.73
CA ASN A 29 0.11 0.53 -20.46
C ASN A 29 1.55 0.07 -20.22
N ALA A 30 1.76 -1.24 -20.30
CA ALA A 30 3.08 -1.88 -20.31
C ALA A 30 3.07 -2.96 -21.37
N GLU A 31 4.12 -3.03 -22.18
CA GLU A 31 4.30 -4.05 -23.19
C GLU A 31 5.71 -4.63 -23.15
N ALA A 32 5.84 -5.92 -23.38
CA ALA A 32 7.13 -6.56 -23.53
C ALA A 32 7.72 -6.19 -24.90
N ILE A 33 8.99 -5.80 -24.91
CA ILE A 33 9.78 -5.51 -26.11
C ILE A 33 11.06 -6.31 -26.09
N GLU A 34 11.82 -6.31 -27.16
CA GLU A 34 13.12 -6.96 -27.17
C GLU A 34 14.05 -6.37 -26.09
N GLY A 35 14.49 -7.21 -25.18
CA GLY A 35 15.40 -6.83 -24.09
C GLY A 35 14.77 -6.11 -22.89
N GLY A 36 13.42 -6.00 -22.81
CA GLY A 36 12.78 -5.35 -21.67
C GLY A 36 11.30 -5.02 -21.86
N TYR A 37 10.94 -3.83 -21.39
CA TYR A 37 9.56 -3.36 -21.35
C TYR A 37 9.46 -1.90 -21.81
N ARG A 38 8.35 -1.57 -22.45
CA ARG A 38 7.95 -0.19 -22.73
C ARG A 38 6.72 0.15 -21.92
N LEU A 39 6.83 1.22 -21.12
CA LEU A 39 5.75 1.74 -20.28
C LEU A 39 5.19 3.02 -20.90
N THR A 40 3.86 3.10 -21.02
CA THR A 40 3.18 4.33 -21.43
C THR A 40 2.85 5.15 -20.18
N VAL A 41 3.28 6.40 -20.20
CA VAL A 41 3.09 7.38 -19.11
C VAL A 41 2.61 8.72 -19.68
N PRO A 42 2.07 9.64 -18.86
CA PRO A 42 1.76 10.98 -19.31
C PRO A 42 2.98 11.65 -19.96
N GLY A 43 2.80 12.12 -21.18
CA GLY A 43 3.86 12.80 -21.94
C GLY A 43 4.79 11.89 -22.74
N GLY A 44 4.57 10.57 -22.79
CA GLY A 44 5.36 9.69 -23.65
C GLY A 44 5.53 8.26 -23.15
N THR A 45 6.67 7.69 -23.45
CA THR A 45 7.01 6.31 -23.07
C THR A 45 8.34 6.24 -22.34
N VAL A 46 8.50 5.19 -21.51
CA VAL A 46 9.76 4.85 -20.82
C VAL A 46 10.11 3.42 -21.18
N GLU A 47 11.32 3.19 -21.68
CA GLU A 47 11.84 1.85 -21.92
C GLU A 47 12.79 1.45 -20.80
N THR A 48 12.68 0.19 -20.35
CA THR A 48 13.49 -0.34 -19.24
C THR A 48 13.71 -1.82 -19.40
N ARG A 49 14.81 -2.34 -18.87
CA ARG A 49 15.11 -3.78 -18.87
C ARG A 49 14.28 -4.57 -17.86
N CYS A 50 13.81 -3.90 -16.79
CA CYS A 50 13.08 -4.57 -15.72
C CYS A 50 12.04 -3.63 -15.15
N VAL A 51 10.88 -4.18 -14.79
CA VAL A 51 9.80 -3.47 -14.08
C VAL A 51 9.54 -4.16 -12.75
N ILE A 52 9.50 -3.39 -11.67
CA ILE A 52 9.05 -3.86 -10.37
C ILE A 52 7.63 -3.35 -10.15
N ASN A 53 6.67 -4.28 -10.16
CA ASN A 53 5.28 -3.96 -9.90
C ASN A 53 5.03 -3.87 -8.39
N ALA A 54 4.94 -2.67 -7.87
CA ALA A 54 4.60 -2.37 -6.47
C ALA A 54 3.31 -1.53 -6.39
N ALA A 55 2.33 -1.79 -7.25
CA ALA A 55 1.13 -0.99 -7.43
C ALA A 55 0.02 -1.24 -6.38
N GLY A 56 0.32 -1.94 -5.27
CA GLY A 56 -0.64 -2.16 -4.18
C GLY A 56 -1.90 -2.88 -4.69
N ILE A 57 -3.07 -2.33 -4.40
CA ILE A 57 -4.36 -2.94 -4.79
C ILE A 57 -4.61 -2.99 -6.31
N TRP A 58 -3.77 -2.36 -7.11
CA TRP A 58 -3.84 -2.41 -8.58
C TRP A 58 -2.75 -3.30 -9.20
N ALA A 59 -2.01 -4.06 -8.40
CA ALA A 59 -0.90 -4.86 -8.91
C ALA A 59 -1.34 -5.95 -9.90
N ASP A 60 -2.52 -6.53 -9.73
CA ASP A 60 -3.13 -7.46 -10.70
C ASP A 60 -3.44 -6.77 -12.03
N LYS A 61 -3.95 -5.54 -12.01
CA LYS A 61 -4.22 -4.74 -13.22
C LYS A 61 -2.93 -4.37 -13.95
N VAL A 62 -1.88 -3.99 -13.21
CA VAL A 62 -0.56 -3.69 -13.81
C VAL A 62 0.06 -4.95 -14.39
N HIS A 63 -0.03 -6.09 -13.70
CA HIS A 63 0.45 -7.36 -14.22
C HIS A 63 -0.26 -7.75 -15.52
N SER A 64 -1.58 -7.55 -15.57
CA SER A 64 -2.41 -7.87 -16.75
C SER A 64 -2.10 -7.03 -18.00
N MET A 65 -1.32 -5.95 -17.88
CA MET A 65 -0.85 -5.20 -19.05
C MET A 65 0.20 -5.97 -19.86
N VAL A 66 0.92 -6.90 -19.23
CA VAL A 66 2.02 -7.67 -19.86
C VAL A 66 1.63 -9.12 -20.06
N GLU A 67 0.99 -9.74 -19.09
CA GLU A 67 0.57 -11.14 -19.12
C GLU A 67 -0.82 -11.29 -18.51
N PRO A 68 -1.64 -12.26 -18.94
CA PRO A 68 -2.89 -12.58 -18.26
C PRO A 68 -2.63 -12.91 -16.79
N ALA A 69 -3.21 -12.15 -15.88
CA ALA A 69 -3.05 -12.40 -14.46
C ALA A 69 -3.73 -13.73 -14.07
N ASN A 70 -3.00 -14.57 -13.35
CA ASN A 70 -3.49 -15.80 -12.73
C ASN A 70 -3.92 -15.59 -11.29
N PHE A 71 -3.96 -14.36 -10.84
CA PHE A 71 -4.40 -13.93 -9.51
C PHE A 71 -5.28 -12.69 -9.60
N HIS A 72 -6.08 -12.45 -8.58
CA HIS A 72 -6.93 -11.28 -8.47
C HIS A 72 -6.88 -10.72 -7.05
N ILE A 73 -6.72 -9.39 -6.93
CA ILE A 73 -6.69 -8.71 -5.63
C ILE A 73 -8.11 -8.28 -5.27
N ILE A 74 -8.58 -8.75 -4.13
CA ILE A 74 -9.84 -8.32 -3.53
C ILE A 74 -9.53 -7.27 -2.46
N PRO A 75 -9.79 -5.98 -2.74
CA PRO A 75 -9.53 -4.94 -1.76
C PRO A 75 -10.40 -5.11 -0.53
N THR A 76 -9.79 -4.93 0.64
CA THR A 76 -10.49 -4.96 1.92
C THR A 76 -10.26 -3.64 2.64
N ARG A 77 -11.35 -2.98 3.05
CA ARG A 77 -11.30 -1.76 3.83
C ARG A 77 -11.22 -2.11 5.31
N GLY A 78 -10.25 -1.51 6.01
CA GLY A 78 -10.14 -1.54 7.46
C GLY A 78 -10.47 -0.18 8.06
N GLU A 79 -11.49 -0.13 8.89
CA GLU A 79 -11.90 1.09 9.59
C GLU A 79 -11.49 1.02 11.05
N TYR A 80 -11.09 2.17 11.61
CA TYR A 80 -10.63 2.30 12.99
C TYR A 80 -11.45 3.35 13.73
N TYR A 81 -11.64 3.11 15.01
CA TYR A 81 -12.04 4.15 15.94
C TYR A 81 -10.79 4.75 16.60
N LEU A 82 -10.62 6.06 16.45
CA LEU A 82 -9.62 6.82 17.17
C LEU A 82 -10.34 7.51 18.35
N LEU A 83 -10.10 7.01 19.55
CA LEU A 83 -10.71 7.53 20.77
C LEU A 83 -9.90 8.70 21.31
N ASP A 84 -10.54 9.50 22.17
CA ASP A 84 -9.93 10.66 22.82
C ASP A 84 -8.73 10.28 23.70
N LYS A 85 -7.90 11.26 24.04
CA LYS A 85 -6.74 11.09 24.91
C LYS A 85 -7.09 10.65 26.33
N SER A 86 -8.30 10.95 26.79
CA SER A 86 -8.83 10.44 28.07
C SER A 86 -8.85 8.91 28.14
N GLU A 87 -8.93 8.25 26.98
CA GLU A 87 -8.93 6.80 26.85
C GLU A 87 -7.52 6.21 26.61
N GLY A 88 -6.55 7.05 26.31
CA GLY A 88 -5.23 6.65 25.87
C GLY A 88 -4.40 5.86 26.88
N THR A 89 -4.70 6.01 28.16
CA THR A 89 -4.02 5.32 29.27
C THR A 89 -4.65 3.97 29.63
N ARG A 90 -5.73 3.57 28.98
CA ARG A 90 -6.44 2.31 29.24
C ARG A 90 -5.60 1.09 29.02
N VAL A 91 -4.67 1.16 28.06
CA VAL A 91 -3.72 0.08 27.77
C VAL A 91 -2.32 0.69 27.57
N SER A 92 -1.30 -0.01 28.04
CA SER A 92 0.10 0.38 27.86
C SER A 92 0.82 -0.37 26.73
N HIS A 93 0.17 -1.39 26.19
CA HIS A 93 0.69 -2.26 25.14
C HIS A 93 -0.34 -2.41 24.03
N VAL A 94 0.13 -2.79 22.85
CA VAL A 94 -0.76 -3.20 21.77
C VAL A 94 -1.34 -4.56 22.10
N ILE A 95 -2.65 -4.67 22.12
CA ILE A 95 -3.39 -5.90 22.38
C ILE A 95 -3.99 -6.40 21.09
N PHE A 96 -3.71 -7.64 20.72
CA PHE A 96 -4.29 -8.29 19.55
C PHE A 96 -5.29 -9.36 19.98
N GLN A 97 -6.42 -9.41 19.30
CA GLN A 97 -7.29 -10.59 19.34
C GLN A 97 -6.57 -11.76 18.66
N CYS A 98 -6.74 -12.97 19.17
CA CYS A 98 -6.25 -14.16 18.47
C CYS A 98 -6.90 -14.25 17.08
N PRO A 99 -6.13 -14.60 16.04
CA PRO A 99 -6.67 -14.82 14.71
C PRO A 99 -7.78 -15.85 14.71
N ASN A 100 -8.80 -15.64 13.90
CA ASN A 100 -9.90 -16.56 13.67
C ASN A 100 -10.16 -16.69 12.15
N GLU A 101 -11.20 -17.40 11.76
CA GLU A 101 -11.58 -17.62 10.36
C GLU A 101 -11.86 -16.32 9.59
N LEU A 102 -12.19 -15.22 10.28
CA LEU A 102 -12.44 -13.90 9.70
C LEU A 102 -11.17 -13.06 9.53
N GLY A 103 -10.02 -13.55 10.00
CA GLY A 103 -8.72 -12.88 9.84
C GLY A 103 -7.98 -12.60 11.15
N LYS A 104 -7.13 -11.57 11.15
CA LYS A 104 -6.23 -11.23 12.25
C LYS A 104 -6.92 -10.68 13.50
N GLY A 105 -8.20 -10.33 13.40
CA GLY A 105 -8.97 -9.73 14.48
C GLY A 105 -8.69 -8.24 14.70
N VAL A 106 -9.41 -7.69 15.67
CA VAL A 106 -9.32 -6.27 16.06
C VAL A 106 -8.14 -6.10 17.02
N LEU A 107 -7.41 -5.02 16.86
CA LEU A 107 -6.39 -4.59 17.82
C LEU A 107 -6.87 -3.41 18.67
N VAL A 108 -6.32 -3.29 19.86
CA VAL A 108 -6.42 -2.11 20.72
C VAL A 108 -5.01 -1.61 20.96
N ALA A 109 -4.71 -0.37 20.57
CA ALA A 109 -3.36 0.16 20.60
C ALA A 109 -3.31 1.59 21.12
N PRO A 110 -2.41 1.90 22.08
CA PRO A 110 -2.11 3.28 22.42
C PRO A 110 -1.36 3.94 21.26
N THR A 111 -1.67 5.19 20.96
CA THR A 111 -0.95 5.95 19.95
C THR A 111 0.17 6.79 20.55
N VAL A 112 1.15 7.19 19.73
CA VAL A 112 2.24 8.06 20.16
C VAL A 112 1.78 9.46 20.57
N HIS A 113 0.55 9.83 20.22
CA HIS A 113 -0.06 11.11 20.56
C HIS A 113 -1.00 11.04 21.78
N GLY A 114 -1.07 9.88 22.42
CA GLY A 114 -1.86 9.66 23.64
C GLY A 114 -3.32 9.29 23.41
N ASN A 115 -3.75 9.06 22.19
CA ASN A 115 -5.07 8.53 21.86
C ASN A 115 -5.09 6.99 21.98
N LEU A 116 -6.28 6.40 21.98
CA LEU A 116 -6.47 4.97 21.86
C LEU A 116 -7.07 4.63 20.48
N LEU A 117 -6.46 3.68 19.81
CA LEU A 117 -6.91 3.17 18.51
C LEU A 117 -7.54 1.79 18.68
N VAL A 118 -8.74 1.60 18.13
CA VAL A 118 -9.45 0.31 18.13
C VAL A 118 -9.84 -0.04 16.69
N GLY A 119 -9.48 -1.21 16.21
CA GLY A 119 -9.71 -1.69 14.84
C GLY A 119 -8.53 -2.53 14.32
N PRO A 120 -8.50 -2.83 13.02
CA PRO A 120 -9.53 -2.54 12.03
C PRO A 120 -10.69 -3.54 12.05
N ASN A 121 -11.83 -3.15 11.46
CA ASN A 121 -12.74 -4.12 10.88
C ASN A 121 -12.18 -4.65 9.54
N ALA A 122 -12.89 -5.54 8.86
CA ALA A 122 -12.49 -6.06 7.56
C ALA A 122 -13.73 -6.16 6.66
N GLU A 123 -13.88 -5.17 5.79
CA GLU A 123 -15.00 -5.11 4.84
C GLU A 123 -14.48 -5.25 3.40
N PRO A 124 -14.88 -6.31 2.66
CA PRO A 124 -14.58 -6.40 1.25
C PRO A 124 -15.18 -5.22 0.49
N VAL A 125 -14.38 -4.55 -0.32
CA VAL A 125 -14.83 -3.44 -1.15
C VAL A 125 -15.08 -3.95 -2.57
N LYS A 126 -16.22 -3.57 -3.15
CA LYS A 126 -16.52 -3.89 -4.55
C LYS A 126 -15.70 -2.98 -5.47
N GLY A 127 -14.72 -3.58 -6.14
CA GLY A 127 -13.87 -2.89 -7.12
C GLY A 127 -12.69 -2.13 -6.48
N ASN A 128 -11.71 -1.89 -7.30
CA ASN A 128 -10.53 -1.04 -7.04
C ASN A 128 -10.49 0.10 -8.08
N ASP A 129 -11.66 0.71 -8.32
CA ASP A 129 -11.85 1.83 -9.24
C ASP A 129 -11.44 3.16 -8.61
#